data_bfde94ff82cba99e1abffb975157edf2
#
_entry.id   bfde94ff82cba99e1abffb975157edf2
#
_cell.length_a   1.000
_cell.length_b   1.000
_cell.length_c   1.000
_cell.angle_alpha   90.00
_cell.angle_beta   90.00
_cell.angle_gamma   90.00
#
_symmetry.space_group_name_H-M   'P 1'
#
loop_
_entity.id
_entity.type
_entity.pdbx_description
1 polymer ?
#
loop_
_entity_poly.entity_id
_entity_poly.type
_entity_poly.pdbx_seq_one_letter_code
_entity_poly.pdbx_strand_id
1 'polypeptide(L)'
;MLARLASVTTVVLAIVVTAFVLFGPTYTRCSFGTIGQAGIGQPVVTLEPARCDTSSLVATQRIWPMPAIGLAFWTLVPVLGIVGAWRRMPVLVLAAIVLELTSIVSFAVGPYYLLFVTPALAVTWILTGISKRAAR
;
A
#
# COMPACT_ATOMS: atom_id res chain seq x y z
N MET A 1 -25.78 0.83 -11.12
CA MET A 1 -25.01 2.07 -11.22
C MET A 1 -24.05 2.22 -10.03
N LEU A 2 -24.51 2.10 -8.79
CA LEU A 2 -23.70 2.27 -7.56
C LEU A 2 -22.46 1.36 -7.50
N ALA A 3 -22.57 0.08 -7.84
CA ALA A 3 -21.42 -0.84 -7.82
C ALA A 3 -20.29 -0.42 -8.79
N ARG A 4 -20.65 0.13 -9.96
CA ARG A 4 -19.66 0.64 -10.91
C ARG A 4 -18.97 1.91 -10.39
N LEU A 5 -19.75 2.80 -9.77
CA LEU A 5 -19.20 4.01 -9.18
C LEU A 5 -18.23 3.63 -8.03
N ALA A 6 -18.66 2.74 -7.14
CA ALA A 6 -17.81 2.26 -6.03
C ALA A 6 -16.52 1.62 -6.54
N SER A 7 -16.56 0.83 -7.63
CA SER A 7 -15.36 0.20 -8.19
C SER A 7 -14.38 1.21 -8.79
N VAL A 8 -14.89 2.25 -9.46
CA VAL A 8 -14.03 3.35 -9.97
C VAL A 8 -13.38 4.11 -8.81
N THR A 9 -14.17 4.44 -7.77
CA THR A 9 -13.64 5.09 -6.56
C THR A 9 -12.52 4.26 -5.92
N THR A 10 -12.68 2.93 -5.85
CA THR A 10 -11.66 2.02 -5.30
C THR A 10 -10.34 2.12 -6.07
N VAL A 11 -10.38 2.16 -7.42
CA VAL A 11 -9.16 2.27 -8.22
C VAL A 11 -8.53 3.66 -8.10
N VAL A 12 -9.31 4.71 -8.09
CA VAL A 12 -8.79 6.07 -7.84
C VAL A 12 -8.09 6.12 -6.49
N LEU A 13 -8.70 5.53 -5.46
CA LEU A 13 -8.12 5.46 -4.13
C LEU A 13 -6.81 4.64 -4.13
N ALA A 14 -6.76 3.52 -4.82
CA ALA A 14 -5.54 2.71 -4.96
C ALA A 14 -4.41 3.49 -5.64
N ILE A 15 -4.71 4.25 -6.68
CA ILE A 15 -3.73 5.13 -7.36
C ILE A 15 -3.23 6.21 -6.42
N VAL A 16 -4.12 6.86 -5.68
CA VAL A 16 -3.75 7.91 -4.71
C VAL A 16 -2.88 7.34 -3.59
N VAL A 17 -3.25 6.19 -3.03
CA VAL A 17 -2.44 5.49 -2.01
C VAL A 17 -1.07 5.14 -2.55
N THR A 18 -0.99 4.60 -3.78
CA THR A 18 0.28 4.27 -4.42
C THR A 18 1.16 5.51 -4.60
N ALA A 19 0.57 6.59 -5.12
CA ALA A 19 1.30 7.85 -5.30
C ALA A 19 1.80 8.40 -3.96
N PHE A 20 0.97 8.34 -2.92
CA PHE A 20 1.36 8.78 -1.58
C PHE A 20 2.51 7.93 -1.01
N VAL A 21 2.47 6.60 -1.15
CA VAL A 21 3.54 5.71 -0.67
C VAL A 21 4.84 5.95 -1.43
N LEU A 22 4.77 6.18 -2.76
CA LEU A 22 5.95 6.41 -3.59
C LEU A 22 6.61 7.76 -3.32
N PHE A 23 5.82 8.81 -3.27
CA PHE A 23 6.30 10.20 -3.28
C PHE A 23 6.14 10.92 -1.93
N GLY A 24 5.30 10.40 -1.04
CA GLY A 24 5.10 10.95 0.29
C GLY A 24 6.27 10.66 1.25
N PRO A 25 6.34 11.36 2.38
CA PRO A 25 7.35 11.16 3.42
C PRO A 25 7.03 9.92 4.26
N THR A 26 6.99 8.75 3.60
CA THR A 26 6.54 7.49 4.23
C THR A 26 7.68 6.67 4.84
N TYR A 27 8.93 7.03 4.52
CA TYR A 27 10.10 6.31 4.98
C TYR A 27 10.93 7.17 5.95
N THR A 28 11.02 6.72 7.20
CA THR A 28 11.85 7.39 8.22
C THR A 28 13.11 6.57 8.47
N ARG A 29 14.26 7.17 8.20
CA ARG A 29 15.57 6.59 8.49
C ARG A 29 16.19 7.32 9.68
N CYS A 30 16.41 6.59 10.78
CA CYS A 30 17.14 7.11 11.91
C CYS A 30 18.59 6.62 11.87
N SER A 31 19.54 7.54 11.86
CA SER A 31 20.96 7.26 12.02
C SER A 31 21.37 7.53 13.46
N PHE A 32 21.94 6.53 14.11
CA PHE A 32 22.57 6.68 15.41
C PHE A 32 24.07 6.91 15.16
N GLY A 33 24.54 8.08 15.48
CA GLY A 33 25.97 8.38 15.44
C GLY A 33 26.64 7.77 16.67
N THR A 34 27.53 6.80 16.45
CA THR A 34 28.47 6.38 17.48
C THR A 34 29.82 7.07 17.19
N ILE A 35 30.13 8.12 17.89
CA ILE A 35 31.48 8.67 17.85
C ILE A 35 32.30 7.90 18.87
N GLY A 36 32.94 6.84 18.41
CA GLY A 36 33.95 6.11 19.19
C GLY A 36 35.34 6.65 18.87
N GLN A 37 35.91 7.50 19.70
CA GLN A 37 37.35 7.64 19.77
C GLN A 37 37.86 6.62 20.80
N ALA A 38 38.44 5.54 20.31
CA ALA A 38 39.22 4.64 21.12
C ALA A 38 40.56 5.29 21.46
N GLY A 39 40.60 6.08 22.52
CA GLY A 39 41.84 6.44 23.19
C GLY A 39 42.24 5.29 24.13
N ILE A 40 43.52 5.02 24.20
CA ILE A 40 44.09 3.97 25.04
C ILE A 40 43.61 4.21 26.51
N GLY A 41 42.59 3.45 26.96
CA GLY A 41 42.22 3.35 28.34
C GLY A 41 40.74 3.51 28.72
N GLN A 42 39.86 4.12 27.96
CA GLN A 42 38.41 4.15 28.27
C GLN A 42 37.55 4.37 27.03
N PRO A 43 36.48 3.59 26.85
CA PRO A 43 35.53 3.86 25.78
C PRO A 43 34.60 5.00 26.19
N VAL A 44 34.86 6.21 25.72
CA VAL A 44 33.88 7.29 25.79
C VAL A 44 32.90 7.11 24.64
N VAL A 45 31.79 6.42 24.91
CA VAL A 45 30.66 6.32 23.97
C VAL A 45 29.82 7.57 24.19
N THR A 46 30.04 8.60 23.44
CA THR A 46 29.09 9.72 23.32
C THR A 46 28.02 9.32 22.31
N LEU A 47 26.82 9.01 22.80
CA LEU A 47 25.66 8.82 21.98
C LEU A 47 25.20 10.18 21.45
N GLU A 48 25.45 10.49 20.19
CA GLU A 48 24.76 11.61 19.54
C GLU A 48 23.26 11.33 19.48
N PRO A 49 22.42 12.36 19.66
CA PRO A 49 20.99 12.20 19.53
C PRO A 49 20.65 11.69 18.13
N ALA A 50 19.79 10.69 18.06
CA ALA A 50 19.37 10.09 16.79
C ALA A 50 18.82 11.15 15.83
N ARG A 51 19.46 11.31 14.69
CA ARG A 51 18.91 12.11 13.59
C ARG A 51 18.01 11.23 12.75
N CYS A 52 16.72 11.58 12.72
CA CYS A 52 15.74 10.88 11.87
C CYS A 52 15.37 11.79 10.71
N ASP A 53 15.67 11.32 9.49
CA ASP A 53 15.30 12.00 8.27
C ASP A 53 14.13 11.23 7.62
N THR A 54 13.09 11.98 7.24
CA THR A 54 11.96 11.43 6.49
C THR A 54 12.15 11.67 5.01
N SER A 55 11.99 10.63 4.23
CA SER A 55 12.14 10.69 2.77
C SER A 55 11.07 9.88 2.06
N SER A 56 10.91 10.09 0.77
CA SER A 56 10.03 9.27 -0.05
C SER A 56 10.67 7.92 -0.36
N LEU A 57 9.84 6.91 -0.63
CA LEU A 57 10.32 5.58 -1.00
C LEU A 57 11.20 5.63 -2.25
N VAL A 58 10.82 6.44 -3.25
CA VAL A 58 11.57 6.63 -4.50
C VAL A 58 12.95 7.24 -4.24
N ALA A 59 13.06 8.19 -3.31
CA ALA A 59 14.34 8.83 -2.99
C ALA A 59 15.29 7.92 -2.21
N THR A 60 14.74 7.00 -1.40
CA THR A 60 15.53 6.17 -0.50
C THR A 60 16.03 4.89 -1.16
N GLN A 61 15.24 4.29 -2.05
CA GLN A 61 15.58 3.03 -2.68
C GLN A 61 16.36 3.24 -3.98
N ARG A 62 17.67 3.02 -3.93
CA ARG A 62 18.54 2.99 -5.11
C ARG A 62 18.28 1.82 -6.06
N ILE A 63 17.48 0.83 -5.64
CA ILE A 63 17.21 -0.41 -6.40
C ILE A 63 15.88 -0.25 -7.14
N TRP A 64 15.84 0.67 -8.07
CA TRP A 64 14.83 0.74 -9.12
C TRP A 64 15.15 -0.35 -10.18
N PRO A 65 14.21 -1.22 -10.60
CA PRO A 65 12.74 -1.07 -10.62
C PRO A 65 11.94 -1.96 -9.63
N MET A 66 12.56 -2.76 -8.77
CA MET A 66 11.88 -3.77 -7.95
C MET A 66 10.67 -3.25 -7.13
N PRO A 67 10.77 -2.14 -6.38
CA PRO A 67 9.63 -1.64 -5.62
C PRO A 67 8.49 -1.15 -6.52
N ALA A 68 8.81 -0.65 -7.71
CA ALA A 68 7.79 -0.21 -8.67
C ALA A 68 6.99 -1.39 -9.22
N ILE A 69 7.64 -2.53 -9.49
CA ILE A 69 6.97 -3.75 -9.96
C ILE A 69 5.99 -4.26 -8.89
N GLY A 70 6.44 -4.30 -7.63
CA GLY A 70 5.56 -4.69 -6.52
C GLY A 70 4.35 -3.77 -6.36
N LEU A 71 4.57 -2.45 -6.42
CA LEU A 71 3.50 -1.47 -6.34
C LEU A 71 2.56 -1.52 -7.55
N ALA A 72 3.08 -1.72 -8.76
CA ALA A 72 2.27 -1.92 -9.96
C ALA A 72 1.40 -3.16 -9.83
N PHE A 73 1.93 -4.26 -9.27
CA PHE A 73 1.14 -5.45 -9.00
C PHE A 73 -0.06 -5.14 -8.08
N TRP A 74 0.18 -4.46 -6.96
CA TRP A 74 -0.88 -4.11 -6.01
C TRP A 74 -1.90 -3.11 -6.55
N THR A 75 -1.50 -2.20 -7.45
CA THR A 75 -2.46 -1.31 -8.13
C THR A 75 -3.32 -2.04 -9.16
N LEU A 76 -2.84 -3.16 -9.71
CA LEU A 76 -3.61 -3.97 -10.66
C LEU A 76 -4.70 -4.82 -9.99
N VAL A 77 -4.52 -5.19 -8.72
CA VAL A 77 -5.51 -5.99 -8.00
C VAL A 77 -6.90 -5.32 -7.95
N PRO A 78 -7.06 -4.03 -7.63
CA PRO A 78 -8.36 -3.34 -7.70
C PRO A 78 -8.99 -3.33 -9.10
N VAL A 79 -8.21 -3.45 -10.17
CA VAL A 79 -8.74 -3.56 -11.55
C VAL A 79 -9.57 -4.84 -11.72
N LEU A 80 -9.19 -5.94 -11.06
CA LEU A 80 -10.02 -7.15 -11.01
C LEU A 80 -11.37 -6.84 -10.35
N GLY A 81 -11.37 -6.00 -9.32
CA GLY A 81 -12.60 -5.52 -8.67
C GLY A 81 -13.50 -4.75 -9.64
N ILE A 82 -12.94 -3.87 -10.50
CA ILE A 82 -13.70 -3.18 -11.55
C ILE A 82 -14.33 -4.21 -12.51
N VAL A 83 -13.53 -5.10 -13.07
CA VAL A 83 -14.02 -6.11 -14.01
C VAL A 83 -15.14 -6.94 -13.37
N GLY A 84 -14.98 -7.34 -12.11
CA GLY A 84 -15.99 -8.06 -11.35
C GLY A 84 -17.30 -7.27 -11.18
N ALA A 85 -17.21 -5.98 -10.82
CA ALA A 85 -18.36 -5.10 -10.66
C ALA A 85 -19.08 -4.82 -11.99
N TRP A 86 -18.34 -4.63 -13.07
CA TRP A 86 -18.91 -4.35 -14.39
C TRP A 86 -19.58 -5.58 -15.00
N ARG A 87 -19.00 -6.77 -14.81
CA ARG A 87 -19.57 -8.04 -15.27
C ARG A 87 -20.57 -8.64 -14.28
N ARG A 88 -20.87 -7.97 -13.17
CA ARG A 88 -21.74 -8.44 -12.07
C ARG A 88 -21.31 -9.82 -11.52
N MET A 89 -20.01 -10.02 -11.44
CA MET A 89 -19.39 -11.26 -10.94
C MET A 89 -18.77 -11.01 -9.55
N PRO A 90 -19.54 -11.19 -8.44
CA PRO A 90 -19.03 -10.90 -7.10
C PRO A 90 -17.83 -11.78 -6.70
N VAL A 91 -17.66 -12.94 -7.35
CA VAL A 91 -16.51 -13.83 -7.14
C VAL A 91 -15.20 -13.16 -7.53
N LEU A 92 -15.17 -12.39 -8.64
CA LEU A 92 -13.97 -11.67 -9.05
C LEU A 92 -13.62 -10.53 -8.07
N VAL A 93 -14.63 -9.86 -7.53
CA VAL A 93 -14.40 -8.82 -6.52
C VAL A 93 -13.88 -9.45 -5.22
N LEU A 94 -14.42 -10.61 -4.83
CA LEU A 94 -13.92 -11.36 -3.68
C LEU A 94 -12.48 -11.83 -3.89
N ALA A 95 -12.14 -12.31 -5.08
CA ALA A 95 -10.77 -12.68 -5.42
C ALA A 95 -9.81 -11.49 -5.31
N ALA A 96 -10.24 -10.29 -5.74
CA ALA A 96 -9.46 -9.07 -5.56
C ALA A 96 -9.24 -8.75 -4.06
N ILE A 97 -10.25 -8.90 -3.21
CA ILE A 97 -10.12 -8.72 -1.76
C ILE A 97 -9.11 -9.69 -1.17
N VAL A 98 -9.19 -10.98 -1.53
CA VAL A 98 -8.29 -12.01 -1.02
C VAL A 98 -6.84 -11.71 -1.45
N LEU A 99 -6.63 -11.34 -2.71
CA LEU A 99 -5.32 -10.92 -3.20
C LEU A 99 -4.83 -9.67 -2.46
N GLU A 100 -5.69 -8.69 -2.24
CA GLU A 100 -5.32 -7.48 -1.50
C GLU A 100 -4.90 -7.77 -0.07
N LEU A 101 -5.56 -8.72 0.60
CA LEU A 101 -5.17 -9.15 1.95
C LEU A 101 -3.75 -9.73 1.99
N THR A 102 -3.25 -10.31 0.90
CA THR A 102 -1.86 -10.77 0.83
C THR A 102 -0.85 -9.62 0.84
N SER A 103 -1.30 -8.37 0.61
CA SER A 103 -0.44 -7.17 0.72
C SER A 103 0.11 -6.95 2.13
N ILE A 104 -0.52 -7.54 3.15
CA ILE A 104 -0.06 -7.48 4.56
C ILE A 104 1.39 -7.96 4.69
N VAL A 105 1.81 -8.91 3.85
CA VAL A 105 3.19 -9.43 3.84
C VAL A 105 4.19 -8.35 3.37
N SER A 106 3.72 -7.31 2.68
CA SER A 106 4.54 -6.19 2.24
C SER A 106 4.58 -5.10 3.32
N PHE A 107 5.56 -5.15 4.22
CA PHE A 107 5.67 -4.27 5.39
C PHE A 107 5.62 -2.76 5.11
N ALA A 108 6.01 -2.33 3.93
CA ALA A 108 6.07 -0.90 3.60
C ALA A 108 4.74 -0.33 3.08
N VAL A 109 3.98 -1.11 2.33
CA VAL A 109 2.81 -0.66 1.55
C VAL A 109 1.51 -1.27 2.06
N GLY A 110 1.58 -2.50 2.55
CA GLY A 110 0.43 -3.31 2.97
C GLY A 110 -0.53 -2.61 3.93
N PRO A 111 -0.07 -1.94 5.00
CA PRO A 111 -0.97 -1.27 5.94
C PRO A 111 -1.84 -0.19 5.31
N TYR A 112 -1.32 0.57 4.34
CA TYR A 112 -2.08 1.63 3.65
C TYR A 112 -3.16 1.04 2.74
N TYR A 113 -2.83 -0.03 2.01
CA TYR A 113 -3.79 -0.72 1.16
C TYR A 113 -4.87 -1.40 1.99
N LEU A 114 -4.51 -2.09 3.06
CA LEU A 114 -5.45 -2.73 3.97
C LEU A 114 -6.42 -1.72 4.56
N LEU A 115 -5.93 -0.54 4.96
CA LEU A 115 -6.77 0.46 5.63
C LEU A 115 -7.71 1.18 4.66
N PHE A 116 -7.29 1.47 3.44
CA PHE A 116 -8.03 2.32 2.51
C PHE A 116 -8.66 1.55 1.36
N VAL A 117 -7.92 0.66 0.71
CA VAL A 117 -8.37 -0.02 -0.52
C VAL A 117 -9.25 -1.23 -0.21
N THR A 118 -8.89 -2.03 0.79
CA THR A 118 -9.66 -3.23 1.15
C THR A 118 -11.10 -2.92 1.57
N PRO A 119 -11.39 -1.92 2.42
CA PRO A 119 -12.78 -1.55 2.75
C PRO A 119 -13.58 -1.09 1.53
N ALA A 120 -12.94 -0.34 0.62
CA ALA A 120 -13.60 0.11 -0.62
C ALA A 120 -13.95 -1.07 -1.55
N LEU A 121 -13.08 -2.08 -1.64
CA LEU A 121 -13.36 -3.33 -2.35
C LEU A 121 -14.50 -4.12 -1.67
N ALA A 122 -14.55 -4.17 -0.35
CA ALA A 122 -15.63 -4.83 0.38
C ALA A 122 -16.99 -4.17 0.10
N VAL A 123 -17.07 -2.85 0.10
CA VAL A 123 -18.27 -2.10 -0.31
C VAL A 123 -18.65 -2.43 -1.76
N THR A 124 -17.67 -2.46 -2.67
CA THR A 124 -17.89 -2.82 -4.06
C THR A 124 -18.44 -4.23 -4.22
N TRP A 125 -17.96 -5.19 -3.42
CA TRP A 125 -18.42 -6.56 -3.41
C TRP A 125 -19.89 -6.67 -2.96
N ILE A 126 -20.26 -6.01 -1.85
CA ILE A 126 -21.63 -5.97 -1.32
C ILE A 126 -22.58 -5.40 -2.38
N LEU A 127 -22.25 -4.25 -2.96
CA LEU A 127 -23.08 -3.59 -3.97
C LEU A 127 -23.22 -4.44 -5.24
N THR A 128 -22.17 -5.17 -5.63
CA THR A 128 -22.22 -6.08 -6.77
C THR A 128 -23.13 -7.27 -6.51
N GLY A 129 -23.08 -7.82 -5.29
CA GLY A 129 -23.96 -8.90 -4.84
C GLY A 129 -25.43 -8.50 -4.85
N ILE A 130 -25.76 -7.31 -4.31
CA ILE A 130 -27.12 -6.76 -4.30
C ILE A 130 -27.61 -6.54 -5.74
N SER A 131 -26.79 -5.93 -6.60
CA SER A 131 -27.17 -5.66 -7.98
C SER A 131 -27.42 -6.93 -8.81
N LYS A 132 -26.72 -8.02 -8.50
CA LYS A 132 -26.94 -9.33 -9.13
C LYS A 132 -28.25 -9.96 -8.68
N ARG A 133 -28.60 -9.84 -7.40
CA ARG A 133 -29.88 -10.38 -6.86
C ARG A 133 -31.08 -9.63 -7.42
N ALA A 134 -30.98 -8.31 -7.56
CA ALA A 134 -32.05 -7.48 -8.11
C ALA A 134 -32.29 -7.68 -9.63
N ALA A 135 -31.38 -8.35 -10.32
CA ALA A 135 -31.48 -8.62 -11.76
C ALA A 135 -31.98 -10.05 -12.07
N ARG A 136 -32.29 -10.84 -11.05
CA ARG A 136 -32.94 -12.16 -11.14
C ARG A 136 -34.41 -12.06 -10.85
#